data_337c7a434c9d14879b8390c2627a611f
#
_entry.id   337c7a434c9d14879b8390c2627a611f
#
_cell.length_a   1.000
_cell.length_b   1.000
_cell.length_c   1.000
_cell.angle_alpha   90.00
_cell.angle_beta   90.00
_cell.angle_gamma   90.00
#
_symmetry.space_group_name_H-M   'P 1'
#
loop_
_entity.id
_entity.type
_entity.pdbx_description
1 polymer ?
#
loop_
_entity_poly.entity_id
_entity_poly.type
_entity_poly.pdbx_seq_one_letter_code
_entity_poly.pdbx_strand_id
1 'polypeptide(L)'
;MGTTATLADLLGDTVYVAQVGDSRAYLVRGSSVGRLTRDQSLVQDLIDSGVLSEDDAHAVPNNVILQALGTAPTVQPAVTFHELRRGDVVLLCSDGLHGVMSDAEMCAEVARAADCVTLCGALIDLANERGGPDNITVVAARVVGDGVEEPGEFDTVERSTYERPSA
;
A
#
# COMPACT_ATOMS: atom_id res chain seq x y z
N MET A 1 5.21 10.21 -21.41
CA MET A 1 5.09 8.90 -20.77
C MET A 1 5.25 9.11 -19.28
N GLY A 2 4.38 8.53 -18.43
CA GLY A 2 4.44 8.66 -16.99
C GLY A 2 4.40 7.29 -16.33
N THR A 3 4.82 7.24 -15.06
CA THR A 3 4.74 6.04 -14.23
C THR A 3 4.45 6.41 -12.78
N THR A 4 3.76 5.55 -12.06
CA THR A 4 3.68 5.61 -10.59
C THR A 4 4.99 5.16 -9.96
N ALA A 5 5.21 5.50 -8.71
CA ALA A 5 6.32 4.97 -7.92
C ALA A 5 5.90 4.85 -6.46
N THR A 6 6.14 3.70 -5.87
CA THR A 6 5.97 3.45 -4.44
C THR A 6 7.24 2.80 -3.91
N LEU A 7 7.85 3.44 -2.91
CA LEU A 7 9.10 3.03 -2.27
C LEU A 7 8.85 2.75 -0.80
N ALA A 8 9.43 1.70 -0.26
CA ALA A 8 9.54 1.47 1.17
C ALA A 8 11.02 1.39 1.55
N ASP A 9 11.43 2.20 2.51
CA ASP A 9 12.78 2.21 3.10
C ASP A 9 12.69 1.84 4.58
N LEU A 10 13.54 0.90 5.01
CA LEU A 10 13.53 0.36 6.37
C LEU A 10 14.76 0.90 7.11
N LEU A 11 14.51 1.72 8.13
CA LEU A 11 15.55 2.30 8.98
C LEU A 11 15.28 1.92 10.45
N GLY A 12 16.09 1.02 10.97
CA GLY A 12 15.90 0.47 12.32
C GLY A 12 14.60 -0.32 12.41
N ASP A 13 13.70 0.11 13.27
CA ASP A 13 12.37 -0.44 13.51
C ASP A 13 11.24 0.33 12.79
N THR A 14 11.58 1.19 11.85
CA THR A 14 10.62 2.06 11.17
C THR A 14 10.68 1.86 9.66
N VAL A 15 9.52 1.72 9.01
CA VAL A 15 9.37 1.80 7.56
C VAL A 15 8.93 3.21 7.16
N TYR A 16 9.64 3.80 6.21
CA TYR A 16 9.27 5.03 5.53
C TYR A 16 8.75 4.68 4.14
N VAL A 17 7.58 5.18 3.81
CA VAL A 17 6.96 4.95 2.50
C VAL A 17 6.84 6.26 1.76
N ALA A 18 7.39 6.30 0.54
CA ALA A 18 7.22 7.43 -0.38
C ALA A 18 6.42 7.00 -1.60
N GLN A 19 5.44 7.80 -2.01
CA GLN A 19 4.51 7.47 -3.09
C GLN A 19 4.31 8.63 -4.05
N VAL A 20 4.23 8.31 -5.35
CA VAL A 20 3.69 9.14 -6.42
C VAL A 20 2.74 8.27 -7.25
N GLY A 21 1.47 8.63 -7.32
CA GLY A 21 0.41 7.91 -8.04
C GLY A 21 -0.52 7.13 -7.12
N ASP A 22 -1.01 5.97 -7.57
CA ASP A 22 -2.03 5.14 -6.94
C ASP A 22 -1.61 3.70 -6.64
N SER A 23 -0.36 3.32 -6.92
CA SER A 23 0.21 2.08 -6.40
C SER A 23 0.29 2.15 -4.87
N ARG A 24 0.00 1.06 -4.18
CA ARG A 24 -0.22 1.07 -2.73
C ARG A 24 0.86 0.35 -1.95
N ALA A 25 1.04 0.78 -0.70
CA ALA A 25 1.78 0.07 0.33
C ALA A 25 0.85 -0.29 1.49
N TYR A 26 1.00 -1.52 1.99
CA TYR A 26 0.27 -2.04 3.13
C TYR A 26 1.23 -2.57 4.18
N LEU A 27 0.80 -2.53 5.43
CA LEU A 27 1.41 -3.25 6.54
C LEU A 27 0.41 -4.25 7.09
N VAL A 28 0.83 -5.51 7.17
CA VAL A 28 0.03 -6.58 7.77
C VAL A 28 0.72 -7.02 9.05
N ARG A 29 -0.01 -6.94 10.17
CA ARG A 29 0.41 -7.34 11.52
C ARG A 29 -0.60 -8.31 12.10
N GLY A 30 -0.25 -9.59 12.20
CA GLY A 30 -1.19 -10.63 12.62
C GLY A 30 -2.42 -10.68 11.71
N SER A 31 -3.60 -10.37 12.26
CA SER A 31 -4.86 -10.29 11.51
C SER A 31 -5.25 -8.85 11.13
N SER A 32 -4.43 -7.87 11.46
CA SER A 32 -4.65 -6.45 11.15
C SER A 32 -3.94 -6.07 9.85
N VAL A 33 -4.61 -5.29 9.01
CA VAL A 33 -4.03 -4.71 7.81
C VAL A 33 -4.27 -3.21 7.80
N GLY A 34 -3.22 -2.44 7.52
CA GLY A 34 -3.31 -1.00 7.35
C GLY A 34 -2.70 -0.57 6.03
N ARG A 35 -3.41 0.27 5.29
CA ARG A 35 -2.89 0.92 4.08
C ARG A 35 -2.01 2.10 4.49
N LEU A 36 -0.73 2.04 4.13
CA LEU A 36 0.27 3.07 4.46
C LEU A 36 0.27 4.24 3.48
N THR A 37 -0.29 4.05 2.29
CA THR A 37 -0.37 5.06 1.22
C THR A 37 -1.77 5.64 1.11
N ARG A 38 -1.88 6.79 0.45
CA ARG A 38 -3.13 7.40 0.03
C ARG A 38 -3.06 7.69 -1.45
N ASP A 39 -4.01 7.16 -2.22
CA ASP A 39 -3.96 7.27 -3.67
C ASP A 39 -3.98 8.73 -4.12
N GLN A 40 -3.10 9.09 -5.01
CA GLN A 40 -3.12 10.40 -5.68
C GLN A 40 -3.98 10.30 -6.95
N SER A 41 -5.27 9.99 -6.74
CA SER A 41 -6.29 9.81 -7.78
C SER A 41 -7.41 10.84 -7.63
N LEU A 42 -8.14 11.07 -8.71
CA LEU A 42 -9.30 11.97 -8.71
C LEU A 42 -10.38 11.49 -7.72
N VAL A 43 -10.64 10.18 -7.67
CA VAL A 43 -11.62 9.60 -6.75
C VAL A 43 -11.23 9.89 -5.30
N GLN A 44 -9.97 9.70 -4.94
CA GLN A 44 -9.50 9.96 -3.60
C GLN A 44 -9.59 11.45 -3.23
N ASP A 45 -9.27 12.35 -4.16
CA ASP A 45 -9.36 13.79 -3.96
C ASP A 45 -10.82 14.24 -3.72
N LEU A 46 -11.77 13.66 -4.46
CA LEU A 46 -13.21 13.91 -4.26
C LEU A 46 -13.71 13.40 -2.91
N ILE A 47 -13.22 12.26 -2.44
CA ILE A 47 -13.53 11.73 -1.10
C ILE A 47 -12.97 12.65 -0.03
N ASP A 48 -11.72 13.08 -0.15
CA ASP A 48 -11.02 13.95 0.80
C ASP A 48 -11.68 15.32 0.95
N SER A 49 -12.17 15.84 -0.17
CA SER A 49 -12.91 17.12 -0.18
C SER A 49 -14.36 17.00 0.30
N GLY A 50 -14.84 15.78 0.62
CA GLY A 50 -16.22 15.51 1.05
C GLY A 50 -17.26 15.65 -0.06
N VAL A 51 -16.83 15.72 -1.33
CA VAL A 51 -17.72 15.77 -2.50
C VAL A 51 -18.27 14.39 -2.83
N LEU A 52 -17.51 13.34 -2.55
CA LEU A 52 -17.88 11.96 -2.81
C LEU A 52 -17.78 11.15 -1.52
N SER A 53 -18.75 10.27 -1.25
CA SER A 53 -18.65 9.30 -0.17
C SER A 53 -17.81 8.09 -0.61
N GLU A 54 -17.22 7.36 0.34
CA GLU A 54 -16.51 6.11 0.03
C GLU A 54 -17.44 5.08 -0.62
N ASP A 55 -18.71 5.04 -0.22
CA ASP A 55 -19.72 4.13 -0.77
C ASP A 55 -20.05 4.43 -2.23
N ASP A 56 -20.01 5.71 -2.63
CA ASP A 56 -20.30 6.15 -4.00
C ASP A 56 -19.06 6.15 -4.91
N ALA A 57 -17.88 5.87 -4.37
CA ALA A 57 -16.62 5.89 -5.11
C ALA A 57 -16.62 4.96 -6.34
N HIS A 58 -17.39 3.88 -6.29
CA HIS A 58 -17.55 2.92 -7.40
C HIS A 58 -18.23 3.51 -8.65
N ALA A 59 -18.94 4.65 -8.52
CA ALA A 59 -19.62 5.31 -9.64
C ALA A 59 -18.69 6.22 -10.46
N VAL A 60 -17.49 6.47 -9.97
CA VAL A 60 -16.51 7.36 -10.62
C VAL A 60 -15.37 6.51 -11.22
N PRO A 61 -14.89 6.82 -12.45
CA PRO A 61 -13.73 6.13 -13.01
C PRO A 61 -12.52 6.26 -12.07
N ASN A 62 -11.95 5.15 -11.66
CA ASN A 62 -10.84 5.09 -10.68
C ASN A 62 -9.45 5.14 -11.33
N ASN A 63 -9.38 5.22 -12.66
CA ASN A 63 -8.14 5.20 -13.45
C ASN A 63 -7.55 6.61 -13.73
N VAL A 64 -8.06 7.65 -13.08
CA VAL A 64 -7.54 9.02 -13.25
C VAL A 64 -6.60 9.35 -12.09
N ILE A 65 -5.28 9.23 -12.36
CA ILE A 65 -4.23 9.63 -11.42
C ILE A 65 -3.90 11.12 -11.56
N LEU A 66 -3.68 11.80 -10.45
CA LEU A 66 -3.39 13.24 -10.40
C LEU A 66 -1.90 13.54 -10.54
N GLN A 67 -1.03 12.59 -10.17
CA GLN A 67 0.41 12.72 -10.28
C GLN A 67 1.06 11.43 -10.78
N ALA A 68 2.02 11.59 -11.68
CA ALA A 68 2.89 10.50 -12.14
C ALA A 68 4.29 11.07 -12.46
N LEU A 69 5.34 10.27 -12.24
CA LEU A 69 6.69 10.64 -12.65
C LEU A 69 6.77 10.78 -14.18
N GLY A 70 7.39 11.86 -14.64
CA GLY A 70 7.60 12.11 -16.07
C GLY A 70 6.45 12.83 -16.78
N THR A 71 5.35 13.16 -16.10
CA THR A 71 4.23 13.94 -16.67
C THR A 71 4.38 15.44 -16.43
N ALA A 72 5.11 15.82 -15.40
CA ALA A 72 5.42 17.22 -15.04
C ALA A 72 6.89 17.36 -14.64
N PRO A 73 7.46 18.59 -14.67
CA PRO A 73 8.86 18.82 -14.27
C PRO A 73 9.14 18.48 -12.80
N THR A 74 8.13 18.55 -11.95
CA THR A 74 8.21 18.25 -10.52
C THR A 74 7.01 17.45 -10.08
N VAL A 75 7.19 16.61 -9.06
CA VAL A 75 6.12 15.88 -8.37
C VAL A 75 6.20 16.17 -6.87
N GLN A 76 5.11 15.94 -6.17
CA GLN A 76 5.02 16.05 -4.71
C GLN A 76 4.78 14.64 -4.14
N PRO A 77 5.84 13.92 -3.74
CA PRO A 77 5.68 12.61 -3.12
C PRO A 77 4.95 12.75 -1.78
N ALA A 78 3.98 11.88 -1.56
CA ALA A 78 3.44 11.67 -0.21
C ALA A 78 4.41 10.78 0.57
N VAL A 79 4.73 11.16 1.81
CA VAL A 79 5.63 10.38 2.67
C VAL A 79 4.89 10.02 3.95
N THR A 80 4.89 8.74 4.29
CA THR A 80 4.37 8.23 5.55
C THR A 80 5.44 7.40 6.25
N PHE A 81 5.28 7.17 7.55
CA PHE A 81 6.16 6.28 8.29
C PHE A 81 5.37 5.47 9.31
N HIS A 82 5.93 4.32 9.70
CA HIS A 82 5.27 3.41 10.61
C HIS A 82 6.27 2.54 11.36
N GLU A 83 6.06 2.35 12.66
CA GLU A 83 6.87 1.42 13.45
C GLU A 83 6.56 -0.03 13.07
N LEU A 84 7.61 -0.79 12.88
CA LEU A 84 7.56 -2.21 12.56
C LEU A 84 7.60 -3.06 13.83
N ARG A 85 6.98 -4.22 13.74
CA ARG A 85 7.08 -5.29 14.75
C ARG A 85 7.55 -6.57 14.08
N ARG A 86 8.11 -7.46 14.87
CA ARG A 86 8.53 -8.77 14.36
C ARG A 86 7.35 -9.54 13.78
N GLY A 87 7.54 -10.12 12.61
CA GLY A 87 6.50 -10.83 11.89
C GLY A 87 5.63 -9.96 10.98
N ASP A 88 5.74 -8.64 11.05
CA ASP A 88 5.06 -7.75 10.10
C ASP A 88 5.41 -8.10 8.65
N VAL A 89 4.45 -7.89 7.77
CA VAL A 89 4.67 -8.00 6.33
C VAL A 89 4.33 -6.67 5.66
N VAL A 90 5.33 -6.08 5.01
CA VAL A 90 5.15 -4.92 4.14
C VAL A 90 4.85 -5.42 2.73
N LEU A 91 3.75 -4.96 2.14
CA LEU A 91 3.35 -5.26 0.76
C LEU A 91 3.33 -3.97 -0.05
N LEU A 92 3.96 -4.00 -1.23
CA LEU A 92 3.77 -2.96 -2.25
C LEU A 92 3.07 -3.61 -3.45
N CYS A 93 2.09 -2.92 -4.04
CA CYS A 93 1.39 -3.45 -5.20
C CYS A 93 0.90 -2.37 -6.17
N SER A 94 0.75 -2.77 -7.43
CA SER A 94 0.06 -1.97 -8.44
C SER A 94 -1.46 -2.09 -8.29
N ASP A 95 -2.18 -1.24 -9.01
CA ASP A 95 -3.65 -1.22 -9.11
C ASP A 95 -4.24 -2.52 -9.66
N GLY A 96 -3.51 -3.23 -10.53
CA GLY A 96 -3.89 -4.57 -10.99
C GLY A 96 -4.12 -5.59 -9.88
N LEU A 97 -3.52 -5.40 -8.68
CA LEU A 97 -3.83 -6.23 -7.51
C LEU A 97 -4.98 -5.63 -6.70
N HIS A 98 -4.80 -4.42 -6.17
CA HIS A 98 -5.77 -3.83 -5.22
C HIS A 98 -7.11 -3.43 -5.87
N GLY A 99 -7.17 -3.38 -7.20
CA GLY A 99 -8.42 -3.18 -7.94
C GLY A 99 -9.34 -4.39 -7.95
N VAL A 100 -8.81 -5.59 -7.67
CA VAL A 100 -9.55 -6.87 -7.70
C VAL A 100 -9.53 -7.63 -6.39
N MET A 101 -8.78 -7.16 -5.39
CA MET A 101 -8.67 -7.78 -4.06
C MET A 101 -8.93 -6.76 -2.95
N SER A 102 -9.71 -7.16 -1.97
CA SER A 102 -9.89 -6.38 -0.75
C SER A 102 -8.68 -6.51 0.19
N ASP A 103 -8.51 -5.53 1.08
CA ASP A 103 -7.46 -5.53 2.11
C ASP A 103 -7.57 -6.78 3.02
N ALA A 104 -8.79 -7.21 3.36
CA ALA A 104 -9.03 -8.41 4.16
C ALA A 104 -8.57 -9.70 3.47
N GLU A 105 -8.76 -9.81 2.16
CA GLU A 105 -8.29 -10.96 1.38
C GLU A 105 -6.76 -10.98 1.29
N MET A 106 -6.13 -9.82 1.07
CA MET A 106 -4.67 -9.72 1.10
C MET A 106 -4.10 -10.15 2.46
N CYS A 107 -4.71 -9.71 3.55
CA CYS A 107 -4.34 -10.14 4.90
C CYS A 107 -4.47 -11.65 5.10
N ALA A 108 -5.54 -12.26 4.59
CA ALA A 108 -5.75 -13.70 4.67
C ALA A 108 -4.67 -14.50 3.91
N GLU A 109 -4.23 -14.00 2.74
CA GLU A 109 -3.14 -14.65 1.99
C GLU A 109 -1.79 -14.50 2.70
N VAL A 110 -1.51 -13.35 3.35
CA VAL A 110 -0.31 -13.17 4.20
C VAL A 110 -0.27 -14.20 5.32
N ALA A 111 -1.42 -14.47 5.97
CA ALA A 111 -1.51 -15.43 7.06
C ALA A 111 -1.33 -16.89 6.61
N ARG A 112 -1.66 -17.21 5.36
CA ARG A 112 -1.54 -18.57 4.79
C ARG A 112 -0.14 -18.86 4.24
N ALA A 113 0.54 -17.85 3.73
CA ALA A 113 1.79 -18.01 3.00
C ALA A 113 2.96 -18.33 3.95
N ALA A 114 3.72 -19.37 3.63
CA ALA A 114 4.91 -19.78 4.39
C ALA A 114 6.06 -18.75 4.24
N ASP A 115 6.18 -18.13 3.08
CA ASP A 115 7.22 -17.16 2.74
C ASP A 115 6.71 -16.10 1.75
N CYS A 116 7.55 -15.08 1.51
CA CYS A 116 7.18 -13.96 0.62
C CYS A 116 7.07 -14.37 -0.86
N VAL A 117 7.80 -15.39 -1.30
CA VAL A 117 7.73 -15.86 -2.69
C VAL A 117 6.39 -16.53 -2.95
N THR A 118 5.99 -17.45 -2.06
CA THR A 118 4.68 -18.11 -2.10
C THR A 118 3.55 -17.10 -2.00
N LEU A 119 3.68 -16.09 -1.14
CA LEU A 119 2.71 -15.01 -0.99
C LEU A 119 2.52 -14.23 -2.29
N CYS A 120 3.62 -13.73 -2.88
CA CYS A 120 3.53 -12.97 -4.12
C CYS A 120 2.89 -13.79 -5.26
N GLY A 121 3.26 -15.08 -5.37
CA GLY A 121 2.66 -15.99 -6.35
C GLY A 121 1.15 -16.13 -6.14
N ALA A 122 0.71 -16.43 -4.92
CA ALA A 122 -0.71 -16.61 -4.59
C ALA A 122 -1.55 -15.35 -4.87
N LEU A 123 -1.02 -14.17 -4.52
CA LEU A 123 -1.70 -12.89 -4.79
C LEU A 123 -1.85 -12.63 -6.30
N ILE A 124 -0.80 -12.89 -7.08
CA ILE A 124 -0.83 -12.71 -8.54
C ILE A 124 -1.79 -13.71 -9.19
N ASP A 125 -1.74 -14.98 -8.79
CA ASP A 125 -2.60 -16.02 -9.33
C ASP A 125 -4.07 -15.70 -9.06
N LEU A 126 -4.41 -15.32 -7.82
CA LEU A 126 -5.77 -14.95 -7.45
C LEU A 126 -6.28 -13.72 -8.21
N ALA A 127 -5.43 -12.71 -8.44
CA ALA A 127 -5.80 -11.55 -9.23
C ALA A 127 -6.03 -11.91 -10.71
N ASN A 128 -5.22 -12.81 -11.27
CA ASN A 128 -5.40 -13.34 -12.64
C ASN A 128 -6.68 -14.18 -12.76
N GLU A 129 -7.01 -15.02 -11.78
CA GLU A 129 -8.27 -15.79 -11.73
C GLU A 129 -9.49 -14.87 -11.72
N ARG A 130 -9.37 -13.65 -11.20
CA ARG A 130 -10.42 -12.61 -11.22
C ARG A 130 -10.45 -11.79 -12.51
N GLY A 131 -9.73 -12.23 -13.52
CA GLY A 131 -9.76 -11.66 -14.86
C GLY A 131 -8.52 -10.86 -15.24
N GLY A 132 -7.61 -10.54 -14.30
CA GLY A 132 -6.36 -9.84 -14.57
C GLY A 132 -6.56 -8.57 -15.40
N PRO A 133 -7.35 -7.58 -14.95
CA PRO A 133 -7.76 -6.44 -15.78
C PRO A 133 -6.60 -5.52 -16.14
N ASP A 134 -5.49 -5.60 -15.42
CA ASP A 134 -4.27 -4.82 -15.64
C ASP A 134 -3.02 -5.62 -15.24
N ASN A 135 -1.84 -5.05 -15.49
CA ASN A 135 -0.56 -5.61 -15.08
C ASN A 135 -0.46 -5.67 -13.56
N ILE A 136 -0.11 -6.84 -13.04
CA ILE A 136 -0.05 -7.09 -11.61
C ILE A 136 1.41 -7.12 -11.16
N THR A 137 1.76 -6.25 -10.23
CA THR A 137 3.07 -6.25 -9.57
C THR A 137 2.89 -6.32 -8.07
N VAL A 138 3.63 -7.23 -7.42
CA VAL A 138 3.62 -7.40 -5.96
C VAL A 138 5.06 -7.52 -5.46
N VAL A 139 5.36 -6.78 -4.40
CA VAL A 139 6.59 -6.92 -3.62
C VAL A 139 6.22 -7.16 -2.17
N ALA A 140 6.80 -8.18 -1.55
CA ALA A 140 6.57 -8.51 -0.15
C ALA A 140 7.88 -8.58 0.62
N ALA A 141 7.88 -8.02 1.83
CA ALA A 141 8.98 -8.11 2.77
C ALA A 141 8.46 -8.47 4.16
N ARG A 142 9.02 -9.52 4.77
CA ARG A 142 8.69 -9.92 6.15
C ARG A 142 9.75 -9.42 7.10
N VAL A 143 9.32 -8.77 8.17
CA VAL A 143 10.20 -8.26 9.22
C VAL A 143 10.64 -9.42 10.13
N VAL A 144 11.94 -9.63 10.18
CA VAL A 144 12.56 -10.70 10.98
C VAL A 144 13.77 -10.15 11.76
N GLY A 145 14.19 -10.86 12.79
CA GLY A 145 15.39 -10.53 13.57
C GLY A 145 15.08 -9.97 14.97
N ASP A 146 16.13 -9.89 15.80
CA ASP A 146 16.02 -9.55 17.23
C ASP A 146 16.06 -8.04 17.51
N GLY A 147 16.29 -7.22 16.47
CA GLY A 147 16.33 -5.76 16.59
C GLY A 147 14.97 -5.08 16.51
N VAL A 148 13.88 -5.84 16.34
CA VAL A 148 12.51 -5.33 16.25
C VAL A 148 11.67 -5.99 17.32
N GLU A 149 10.87 -5.20 18.03
CA GLU A 149 10.01 -5.68 19.11
C GLU A 149 8.93 -6.66 18.60
N GLU A 150 8.50 -7.55 19.49
CA GLU A 150 7.31 -8.38 19.25
C GLU A 150 6.05 -7.50 19.24
N PRO A 151 5.04 -7.85 18.42
CA PRO A 151 3.78 -7.11 18.45
C PRO A 151 3.09 -7.28 19.80
N GLY A 152 2.61 -6.18 20.37
CA GLY A 152 1.75 -6.17 21.53
C GLY A 152 0.35 -6.71 21.21
N GLU A 153 -0.39 -7.12 22.25
CA GLU A 153 -1.74 -7.68 22.09
C GLU A 153 -2.73 -6.72 21.40
N PHE A 154 -2.49 -5.40 21.50
CA PHE A 154 -3.36 -4.35 20.94
C PHE A 154 -2.65 -3.44 19.93
N ASP A 155 -1.48 -3.87 19.41
CA ASP A 155 -0.75 -3.09 18.41
C ASP A 155 -1.54 -3.05 17.08
N THR A 156 -2.16 -1.92 16.82
CA THR A 156 -2.84 -1.63 15.55
C THR A 156 -1.88 -1.00 14.55
N VAL A 157 -2.21 -1.12 13.28
CA VAL A 157 -1.47 -0.44 12.21
C VAL A 157 -2.09 0.95 12.01
N GLU A 158 -1.43 1.99 12.55
CA GLU A 158 -1.85 3.37 12.36
C GLU A 158 -0.91 4.06 11.37
N ARG A 159 -1.49 4.76 10.40
CA ARG A 159 -0.73 5.52 9.41
C ARG A 159 -0.32 6.88 9.99
N SER A 160 0.97 7.16 10.03
CA SER A 160 1.51 8.47 10.35
C SER A 160 2.01 9.18 9.09
N THR A 161 1.62 10.43 8.89
CA THR A 161 2.06 11.23 7.74
C THR A 161 3.26 12.08 8.14
N TYR A 162 4.31 12.06 7.32
CA TYR A 162 5.44 12.95 7.48
C TYR A 162 5.09 14.32 6.92
N GLU A 163 5.01 15.32 7.79
CA GLU A 163 4.92 16.72 7.40
C GLU A 163 6.33 17.30 7.28
N ARG A 164 6.68 17.76 6.09
CA ARG A 164 7.96 18.43 5.87
C ARG A 164 8.00 19.70 6.73
N PRO A 165 9.04 19.89 7.59
CA PRO A 165 9.19 21.15 8.31
C PRO A 165 9.16 22.32 7.32
N SER A 166 8.35 23.34 7.61
CA SER A 166 8.36 24.59 6.85
C SER A 166 9.75 25.21 6.94
N ALA A 167 10.35 25.51 5.78
CA ALA A 167 11.66 26.15 5.67
C ALA A 167 11.62 27.60 6.17
#